data_942c3e43d7756ba1aceb15483f6894f5
#
_entry.id   942c3e43d7756ba1aceb15483f6894f5
#
_cell.length_a   1.000
_cell.length_b   1.000
_cell.length_c   1.000
_cell.angle_alpha   90.00
_cell.angle_beta   90.00
_cell.angle_gamma   90.00
#
_symmetry.space_group_name_H-M   'P 1'
#
loop_
_entity.id
_entity.type
_entity.pdbx_description
1 polymer ?
#
loop_
_entity_poly.entity_id
_entity_poly.type
_entity_poly.pdbx_seq_one_letter_code
_entity_poly.pdbx_strand_id
1 'polypeptide(L)'
;MEGEKKPRDFNDFKLRIRRMKGSDRAPLNERAYSRWGYRTLDFVADDFTLDEILTIIRSGDLDSLKELSKYYYRTNSEYRNNIDFLAHLPLYDSVIIPIYEENKGSSAQIIKSFYAACDFVDNLDIPNTFSRISTEWLLTGEYNGILRTDGEKVTIQDLPAKYCRSRFKDFNGLNILEFNLQYFDRIVDQELREEAVKAFPKIIQKEWVLWKKGKADSWVSLPAAEGGINFSFVNDPIPLLIASIPELKKMDDAIKREEKRDENELYKLLIQRMPIDNKGELVFQLEEVADIHSSVADMLSDIDTVDVLTTFGETDLESLQDSSSASQATDRLEKYRKNSWNALGRGEILFNPENSSTLAYQIKKDEALMISYLNVYEAWMRFHLNDRFSRKGLKLDFKILPTTVFNRTDIQQSYFRGAQYGYSKMFAGVAMGIRQRDQLSLMDFENELLDMSTKMKPLQSSYTTSNSSNENSKNNEKSAQNTVTSGSGKDLTNTGGRPPLPDEQKSEKTQANIAAAG
;
A
#
# COMPACT_ATOMS: atom_id res chain seq x y z
N MET A 1 38.12 34.81 4.24
CA MET A 1 37.32 35.41 3.15
C MET A 1 36.20 34.43 2.83
N GLU A 2 35.14 34.49 3.62
CA GLU A 2 33.94 33.70 3.38
C GLU A 2 33.13 34.32 2.26
N GLY A 3 32.89 33.54 1.22
CA GLY A 3 32.07 33.96 0.10
C GLY A 3 30.60 33.88 0.45
N GLU A 4 29.97 35.03 0.63
CA GLU A 4 28.52 35.19 0.70
C GLU A 4 27.84 34.47 -0.48
N LYS A 5 27.07 33.43 -0.17
CA LYS A 5 26.18 32.78 -1.16
C LYS A 5 25.02 33.75 -1.42
N LYS A 6 25.05 34.45 -2.55
CA LYS A 6 23.91 35.22 -3.06
C LYS A 6 22.67 34.35 -3.12
N PRO A 7 21.48 34.83 -2.71
CA PRO A 7 20.23 34.15 -2.84
C PRO A 7 19.98 33.89 -4.33
N ARG A 8 19.62 32.63 -4.67
CA ARG A 8 19.34 32.24 -6.06
C ARG A 8 18.11 32.99 -6.56
N ASP A 9 18.32 33.77 -7.60
CA ASP A 9 17.32 34.64 -8.21
C ASP A 9 16.13 33.83 -8.77
N PHE A 10 14.91 34.27 -8.44
CA PHE A 10 13.64 33.67 -8.88
C PHE A 10 13.51 33.63 -10.42
N ASN A 11 14.23 34.50 -11.10
CA ASN A 11 14.33 34.55 -12.56
C ASN A 11 15.09 33.37 -13.17
N ASP A 12 16.02 32.76 -12.44
CA ASP A 12 16.76 31.57 -12.89
C ASP A 12 15.86 30.32 -12.93
N PHE A 13 14.83 30.29 -12.11
CA PHE A 13 13.81 29.24 -12.10
C PHE A 13 12.85 29.35 -13.31
N LYS A 14 12.47 30.58 -13.69
CA LYS A 14 11.69 30.86 -14.90
C LYS A 14 12.44 30.47 -16.18
N LEU A 15 13.74 30.72 -16.23
CA LEU A 15 14.61 30.34 -17.36
C LEU A 15 14.75 28.81 -17.51
N ARG A 16 14.78 28.05 -16.41
CA ARG A 16 14.80 26.58 -16.46
C ARG A 16 13.49 26.01 -16.97
N ILE A 17 12.35 26.55 -16.57
CA ILE A 17 11.02 26.12 -17.08
C ILE A 17 10.90 26.47 -18.58
N ARG A 18 11.40 27.59 -19.04
CA ARG A 18 11.41 27.98 -20.47
C ARG A 18 12.32 27.09 -21.32
N ARG A 19 13.47 26.65 -20.79
CA ARG A 19 14.38 25.72 -21.49
C ARG A 19 13.81 24.29 -21.63
N MET A 20 12.94 23.87 -20.72
CA MET A 20 12.26 22.57 -20.83
C MET A 20 11.11 22.56 -21.86
N LYS A 21 10.63 23.73 -22.32
CA LYS A 21 9.62 23.86 -23.38
C LYS A 21 10.13 23.54 -24.78
N GLY A 22 11.42 23.34 -24.98
CA GLY A 22 12.05 23.29 -26.32
C GLY A 22 12.41 21.93 -26.87
N SER A 23 12.38 20.83 -26.11
CA SER A 23 13.00 19.60 -26.60
C SER A 23 12.13 18.34 -26.66
N ASP A 24 10.94 18.29 -26.11
CA ASP A 24 10.13 17.08 -26.24
C ASP A 24 8.64 17.41 -26.35
N ARG A 25 8.11 17.19 -27.54
CA ARG A 25 6.67 17.13 -27.84
C ARG A 25 6.05 15.81 -27.30
N ALA A 26 6.36 15.43 -26.07
CA ALA A 26 5.52 14.50 -25.36
C ALA A 26 4.28 15.25 -24.89
N PRO A 27 3.08 14.70 -25.00
CA PRO A 27 1.87 15.40 -24.62
C PRO A 27 2.00 15.90 -23.19
N LEU A 28 1.91 17.21 -23.02
CA LEU A 28 1.98 17.95 -21.74
C LEU A 28 1.02 17.39 -20.66
N ASN A 29 0.14 16.50 -21.06
CA ASN A 29 -0.96 15.99 -20.25
C ASN A 29 -0.55 15.02 -19.15
N GLU A 30 0.47 14.19 -19.32
CA GLU A 30 0.80 13.16 -18.33
C GLU A 30 1.86 13.58 -17.30
N ARG A 31 2.84 14.38 -17.70
CA ARG A 31 3.96 14.79 -16.80
C ARG A 31 3.71 16.09 -16.03
N ALA A 32 2.89 16.98 -16.56
CA ALA A 32 2.58 18.24 -15.90
C ALA A 32 1.70 18.03 -14.67
N TYR A 33 0.76 17.07 -14.70
CA TYR A 33 -0.21 16.86 -13.64
C TYR A 33 0.38 16.19 -12.39
N SER A 34 1.29 15.23 -12.54
CA SER A 34 1.96 14.59 -11.40
C SER A 34 2.95 15.51 -10.67
N ARG A 35 3.50 16.52 -11.36
CA ARG A 35 4.43 17.49 -10.76
C ARG A 35 3.77 18.74 -10.17
N TRP A 36 2.57 19.11 -10.64
CA TRP A 36 1.90 20.35 -10.19
C TRP A 36 1.06 20.16 -8.93
N GLY A 37 0.63 18.94 -8.63
CA GLY A 37 -0.15 18.63 -7.43
C GLY A 37 0.65 18.64 -6.12
N TYR A 38 1.97 18.52 -6.16
CA TYR A 38 2.79 18.24 -4.97
C TYR A 38 3.78 19.34 -4.55
N ARG A 39 3.75 20.51 -5.14
CA ARG A 39 4.64 21.62 -4.76
C ARG A 39 3.91 22.79 -4.12
N THR A 40 3.15 22.53 -3.08
CA THR A 40 2.90 23.54 -2.05
C THR A 40 3.51 23.05 -0.76
N LEU A 41 4.80 23.19 -0.66
CA LEU A 41 5.56 22.89 0.52
C LEU A 41 6.48 24.04 0.83
N ASP A 42 5.89 25.06 1.37
CA ASP A 42 6.56 25.95 2.31
C ASP A 42 6.17 25.50 3.74
N PHE A 43 6.37 24.20 4.03
CA PHE A 43 6.48 23.77 5.40
C PHE A 43 7.97 23.76 5.71
N VAL A 44 8.47 24.85 6.22
CA VAL A 44 9.64 24.86 7.09
C VAL A 44 9.20 24.11 8.33
N ALA A 45 9.63 22.87 8.45
CA ALA A 45 9.24 22.00 9.55
C ALA A 45 9.98 22.45 10.80
N ASP A 46 9.38 23.35 11.54
CA ASP A 46 9.55 23.32 12.98
C ASP A 46 8.85 22.05 13.46
N ASP A 47 9.56 21.21 14.19
CA ASP A 47 9.02 19.99 14.78
C ASP A 47 7.76 20.33 15.58
N PHE A 48 6.62 19.76 15.21
CA PHE A 48 5.39 19.91 15.98
C PHE A 48 5.60 19.46 17.42
N THR A 49 5.16 20.28 18.36
CA THR A 49 5.11 19.89 19.77
C THR A 49 3.94 18.91 20.01
N LEU A 50 4.04 18.11 21.06
CA LEU A 50 2.97 17.17 21.42
C LEU A 50 1.62 17.88 21.64
N ASP A 51 1.64 19.08 22.25
CA ASP A 51 0.42 19.86 22.54
C ASP A 51 -0.21 20.41 21.26
N GLU A 52 0.57 20.84 20.27
CA GLU A 52 0.08 21.24 18.95
C GLU A 52 -0.57 20.06 18.22
N ILE A 53 0.07 18.90 18.22
CA ILE A 53 -0.49 17.68 17.64
C ILE A 53 -1.83 17.33 18.27
N LEU A 54 -1.91 17.33 19.61
CA LEU A 54 -3.15 17.05 20.32
C LEU A 54 -4.23 18.10 20.04
N THR A 55 -3.85 19.35 19.87
CA THR A 55 -4.77 20.44 19.52
C THR A 55 -5.33 20.25 18.12
N ILE A 56 -4.49 19.91 17.12
CA ILE A 56 -4.91 19.59 15.76
C ILE A 56 -5.88 18.41 15.76
N ILE A 57 -5.55 17.32 16.47
CA ILE A 57 -6.42 16.13 16.52
C ILE A 57 -7.76 16.45 17.18
N ARG A 58 -7.78 17.26 18.25
CA ARG A 58 -9.01 17.66 18.96
C ARG A 58 -9.87 18.65 18.17
N SER A 59 -9.25 19.50 17.36
CA SER A 59 -10.00 20.45 16.53
C SER A 59 -10.86 19.76 15.47
N GLY A 60 -10.44 18.57 15.01
CA GLY A 60 -11.14 17.84 13.96
C GLY A 60 -11.07 18.52 12.59
N ASP A 61 -10.18 19.52 12.40
CA ASP A 61 -9.98 20.16 11.11
C ASP A 61 -9.30 19.18 10.13
N LEU A 62 -10.07 18.76 9.14
CA LEU A 62 -9.64 17.72 8.19
C LEU A 62 -8.40 18.11 7.40
N ASP A 63 -8.26 19.38 7.02
CA ASP A 63 -7.10 19.83 6.26
C ASP A 63 -5.82 19.76 7.10
N SER A 64 -5.88 20.22 8.35
CA SER A 64 -4.77 20.12 9.29
C SER A 64 -4.41 18.68 9.64
N LEU A 65 -5.41 17.79 9.78
CA LEU A 65 -5.18 16.36 10.01
C LEU A 65 -4.47 15.69 8.83
N LYS A 66 -4.87 16.00 7.59
CA LYS A 66 -4.23 15.48 6.38
C LYS A 66 -2.79 15.99 6.23
N GLU A 67 -2.55 17.26 6.53
CA GLU A 67 -1.21 17.85 6.50
C GLU A 67 -0.30 17.22 7.57
N LEU A 68 -0.80 17.03 8.78
CA LEU A 68 -0.08 16.35 9.87
C LEU A 68 0.27 14.90 9.49
N SER A 69 -0.67 14.15 8.91
CA SER A 69 -0.44 12.80 8.42
C SER A 69 0.65 12.76 7.34
N LYS A 70 0.61 13.69 6.36
CA LYS A 70 1.63 13.81 5.31
C LYS A 70 3.00 14.21 5.85
N TYR A 71 3.04 15.01 6.90
CA TYR A 71 4.28 15.35 7.60
C TYR A 71 4.91 14.09 8.22
N TYR A 72 4.15 13.33 9.01
CA TYR A 72 4.64 12.09 9.63
C TYR A 72 5.03 11.02 8.61
N TYR A 73 4.33 10.90 7.52
CA TYR A 73 4.70 9.99 6.43
C TYR A 73 6.08 10.30 5.83
N ARG A 74 6.53 11.55 5.88
CA ARG A 74 7.85 11.95 5.38
C ARG A 74 8.95 11.84 6.42
N THR A 75 8.63 12.15 7.68
CA THR A 75 9.61 12.29 8.75
C THR A 75 9.77 11.05 9.62
N ASN A 76 8.71 10.24 9.76
CA ASN A 76 8.72 9.07 10.61
C ASN A 76 8.66 7.78 9.79
N SER A 77 9.71 6.97 9.88
CA SER A 77 9.85 5.72 9.10
C SER A 77 8.83 4.65 9.48
N GLU A 78 8.45 4.56 10.77
CA GLU A 78 7.47 3.57 11.24
C GLU A 78 6.08 3.88 10.70
N TYR A 79 5.68 5.15 10.74
CA TYR A 79 4.42 5.62 10.17
C TYR A 79 4.33 5.33 8.68
N ARG A 80 5.40 5.68 7.93
CA ARG A 80 5.49 5.43 6.50
C ARG A 80 5.41 3.94 6.16
N ASN A 81 6.23 3.12 6.82
CA ASN A 81 6.26 1.68 6.55
C ASN A 81 4.90 1.03 6.81
N ASN A 82 4.14 1.53 7.78
CA ASN A 82 2.79 1.03 8.06
C ASN A 82 1.79 1.36 6.96
N ILE A 83 1.79 2.59 6.44
CA ILE A 83 0.93 3.00 5.32
C ILE A 83 1.31 2.21 4.06
N ASP A 84 2.61 2.17 3.73
CA ASP A 84 3.09 1.49 2.53
C ASP A 84 2.79 -0.03 2.58
N PHE A 85 2.95 -0.66 3.74
CA PHE A 85 2.62 -2.06 3.91
C PHE A 85 1.12 -2.32 3.67
N LEU A 86 0.22 -1.54 4.27
CA LEU A 86 -1.22 -1.72 4.10
C LEU A 86 -1.66 -1.48 2.66
N ALA A 87 -1.08 -0.47 2.00
CA ALA A 87 -1.39 -0.14 0.62
C ALA A 87 -0.95 -1.22 -0.37
N HIS A 88 0.19 -1.88 -0.08
CA HIS A 88 0.78 -2.92 -0.94
C HIS A 88 0.49 -4.34 -0.45
N LEU A 89 -0.32 -4.50 0.59
CA LEU A 89 -0.70 -5.81 1.10
C LEU A 89 -1.45 -6.65 0.07
N PRO A 90 -2.48 -6.12 -0.66
CA PRO A 90 -3.15 -6.87 -1.71
C PRO A 90 -2.30 -6.93 -2.98
N LEU A 91 -2.34 -8.06 -3.67
CA LEU A 91 -1.73 -8.22 -4.99
C LEU A 91 -2.60 -7.68 -6.13
N TYR A 92 -3.85 -7.28 -5.82
CA TYR A 92 -4.84 -6.75 -6.75
C TYR A 92 -5.17 -7.67 -7.93
N ASP A 93 -4.98 -8.98 -7.76
CA ASP A 93 -5.40 -9.98 -8.72
C ASP A 93 -6.92 -9.87 -8.94
N SER A 94 -7.38 -9.60 -10.16
CA SER A 94 -8.78 -9.28 -10.42
C SER A 94 -9.39 -10.12 -11.51
N VAL A 95 -10.70 -10.36 -11.39
CA VAL A 95 -11.49 -11.15 -12.34
C VAL A 95 -12.77 -10.41 -12.71
N ILE A 96 -13.07 -10.35 -13.99
CA ILE A 96 -14.38 -9.93 -14.50
C ILE A 96 -15.27 -11.17 -14.60
N ILE A 97 -16.44 -11.10 -13.97
CA ILE A 97 -17.43 -12.16 -13.96
C ILE A 97 -18.57 -11.77 -14.90
N PRO A 98 -18.70 -12.42 -16.08
CA PRO A 98 -19.82 -12.18 -16.97
C PRO A 98 -21.08 -12.84 -16.40
N ILE A 99 -22.09 -12.03 -16.14
CA ILE A 99 -23.46 -12.48 -15.81
C ILE A 99 -24.27 -12.37 -17.07
N TYR A 100 -24.45 -13.49 -17.77
CA TYR A 100 -25.21 -13.50 -19.02
C TYR A 100 -26.52 -14.26 -18.88
N GLU A 101 -27.52 -13.80 -19.62
CA GLU A 101 -28.81 -14.44 -19.71
C GLU A 101 -28.93 -15.15 -21.06
N GLU A 102 -29.15 -16.44 -21.01
CA GLU A 102 -29.30 -17.27 -22.19
C GLU A 102 -30.46 -16.75 -23.07
N ASN A 103 -30.28 -16.75 -24.39
CA ASN A 103 -31.24 -16.25 -25.37
C ASN A 103 -31.51 -14.71 -25.36
N LYS A 104 -30.76 -13.93 -24.61
CA LYS A 104 -30.85 -12.48 -24.63
C LYS A 104 -29.57 -11.84 -25.19
N GLY A 105 -29.42 -11.85 -26.52
CA GLY A 105 -28.29 -11.17 -27.19
C GLY A 105 -27.52 -12.10 -28.14
N SER A 106 -26.62 -11.50 -28.93
CA SER A 106 -25.74 -12.26 -29.83
C SER A 106 -24.48 -12.70 -29.09
N SER A 107 -24.15 -13.99 -29.12
CA SER A 107 -22.95 -14.55 -28.46
C SER A 107 -21.66 -13.82 -28.90
N ALA A 108 -21.53 -13.49 -30.19
CA ALA A 108 -20.37 -12.78 -30.72
C ALA A 108 -20.25 -11.35 -30.14
N GLN A 109 -21.38 -10.66 -29.94
CA GLN A 109 -21.37 -9.33 -29.31
C GLN A 109 -21.07 -9.40 -27.82
N ILE A 110 -21.54 -10.42 -27.12
CA ILE A 110 -21.25 -10.68 -25.70
C ILE A 110 -19.76 -10.94 -25.52
N ILE A 111 -19.16 -11.82 -26.32
CA ILE A 111 -17.73 -12.11 -26.28
C ILE A 111 -16.90 -10.86 -26.58
N LYS A 112 -17.23 -10.13 -27.64
CA LYS A 112 -16.54 -8.88 -27.99
C LYS A 112 -16.60 -7.85 -26.86
N SER A 113 -17.76 -7.69 -26.23
CA SER A 113 -17.94 -6.76 -25.11
C SER A 113 -17.15 -7.19 -23.86
N PHE A 114 -17.08 -8.47 -23.60
CA PHE A 114 -16.29 -9.04 -22.51
C PHE A 114 -14.79 -8.82 -22.74
N TYR A 115 -14.27 -9.09 -23.93
CA TYR A 115 -12.86 -8.81 -24.26
C TYR A 115 -12.53 -7.32 -24.15
N ALA A 116 -13.41 -6.44 -24.62
CA ALA A 116 -13.21 -5.00 -24.45
C ALA A 116 -13.20 -4.56 -22.98
N ALA A 117 -13.99 -5.22 -22.12
CA ALA A 117 -13.94 -5.00 -20.67
C ALA A 117 -12.62 -5.49 -20.06
N CYS A 118 -12.09 -6.63 -20.51
CA CYS A 118 -10.78 -7.11 -20.07
C CYS A 118 -9.66 -6.14 -20.50
N ASP A 119 -9.67 -5.69 -21.75
CA ASP A 119 -8.71 -4.71 -22.27
C ASP A 119 -8.77 -3.37 -21.51
N PHE A 120 -9.97 -2.93 -21.09
CA PHE A 120 -10.13 -1.75 -20.23
C PHE A 120 -9.47 -1.92 -18.86
N VAL A 121 -9.65 -3.08 -18.22
CA VAL A 121 -9.05 -3.42 -16.92
C VAL A 121 -7.53 -3.48 -17.03
N ASP A 122 -7.01 -4.10 -18.09
CA ASP A 122 -5.57 -4.21 -18.32
C ASP A 122 -4.93 -2.84 -18.60
N ASN A 123 -5.60 -2.00 -19.39
CA ASN A 123 -5.14 -0.62 -19.67
C ASN A 123 -5.14 0.28 -18.44
N LEU A 124 -6.00 0.00 -17.44
CA LEU A 124 -6.01 0.73 -16.17
C LEU A 124 -4.84 0.35 -15.26
N ASP A 125 -4.17 -0.79 -15.52
CA ASP A 125 -3.06 -1.31 -14.71
C ASP A 125 -3.40 -1.32 -13.22
N ILE A 126 -4.40 -2.14 -12.88
CA ILE A 126 -5.00 -2.20 -11.54
C ILE A 126 -3.97 -2.32 -10.42
N PRO A 127 -2.96 -3.23 -10.48
CA PRO A 127 -2.01 -3.37 -9.39
C PRO A 127 -1.26 -2.09 -9.07
N ASN A 128 -0.72 -1.41 -10.08
CA ASN A 128 0.04 -0.17 -9.89
C ASN A 128 -0.88 1.01 -9.54
N THR A 129 -2.03 1.10 -10.21
CA THR A 129 -2.97 2.21 -10.00
C THR A 129 -3.61 2.15 -8.63
N PHE A 130 -4.14 1.00 -8.21
CA PHE A 130 -4.84 0.88 -6.93
C PHE A 130 -3.88 0.86 -5.74
N SER A 131 -2.67 0.33 -5.89
CA SER A 131 -1.63 0.44 -4.86
C SER A 131 -1.31 1.91 -4.56
N ARG A 132 -1.09 2.72 -5.59
CA ARG A 132 -0.86 4.17 -5.46
C ARG A 132 -2.06 4.91 -4.85
N ILE A 133 -3.26 4.59 -5.30
CA ILE A 133 -4.50 5.16 -4.76
C ILE A 133 -4.68 4.78 -3.29
N SER A 134 -4.41 3.52 -2.92
CA SER A 134 -4.50 3.06 -1.53
C SER A 134 -3.53 3.78 -0.63
N THR A 135 -2.31 4.07 -1.09
CA THR A 135 -1.33 4.86 -0.32
C THR A 135 -1.88 6.24 0.02
N GLU A 136 -2.39 6.99 -0.98
CA GLU A 136 -2.95 8.32 -0.74
C GLU A 136 -4.23 8.25 0.10
N TRP A 137 -5.10 7.26 -0.12
CA TRP A 137 -6.33 7.07 0.64
C TRP A 137 -6.07 6.79 2.12
N LEU A 138 -5.18 5.84 2.43
CA LEU A 138 -4.83 5.51 3.81
C LEU A 138 -4.12 6.67 4.51
N LEU A 139 -3.33 7.45 3.74
CA LEU A 139 -2.60 8.60 4.24
C LEU A 139 -3.50 9.79 4.56
N THR A 140 -4.52 10.07 3.75
CA THR A 140 -5.37 11.26 3.85
C THR A 140 -6.79 10.97 4.32
N GLY A 141 -7.18 9.69 4.43
CA GLY A 141 -8.54 9.27 4.75
C GLY A 141 -9.48 9.21 3.56
N GLU A 142 -9.11 9.83 2.43
CA GLU A 142 -9.84 9.79 1.17
C GLU A 142 -8.90 9.87 -0.03
N TYR A 143 -9.38 9.38 -1.16
CA TYR A 143 -8.73 9.59 -2.44
C TYR A 143 -9.67 10.33 -3.38
N ASN A 144 -9.17 11.36 -4.06
CA ASN A 144 -9.92 12.16 -5.03
C ASN A 144 -9.23 12.14 -6.38
N GLY A 145 -9.96 11.84 -7.44
CA GLY A 145 -9.42 11.75 -8.77
C GLY A 145 -10.45 11.87 -9.87
N ILE A 146 -9.99 11.84 -11.11
CA ILE A 146 -10.84 11.84 -12.31
C ILE A 146 -10.38 10.72 -13.24
N LEU A 147 -11.31 9.86 -13.63
CA LEU A 147 -11.08 8.84 -14.65
C LEU A 147 -11.06 9.52 -16.03
N ARG A 148 -9.94 9.38 -16.72
CA ARG A 148 -9.72 9.90 -18.06
C ARG A 148 -9.66 8.77 -19.06
N THR A 149 -10.38 8.90 -20.15
CA THR A 149 -10.33 7.96 -21.26
C THR A 149 -10.06 8.70 -22.56
N ASP A 150 -9.08 8.24 -23.31
CA ASP A 150 -8.76 8.73 -24.65
C ASP A 150 -8.59 7.52 -25.58
N GLY A 151 -9.64 7.20 -26.31
CA GLY A 151 -9.72 5.97 -27.09
C GLY A 151 -9.62 4.74 -26.21
N GLU A 152 -8.57 3.93 -26.41
CA GLU A 152 -8.29 2.72 -25.63
C GLU A 152 -7.53 3.01 -24.34
N LYS A 153 -6.89 4.19 -24.23
CA LYS A 153 -6.10 4.54 -23.05
C LYS A 153 -7.00 4.99 -21.90
N VAL A 154 -6.70 4.46 -20.73
CA VAL A 154 -7.41 4.75 -19.49
C VAL A 154 -6.39 5.20 -18.45
N THR A 155 -6.64 6.33 -17.82
CA THR A 155 -5.78 6.85 -16.75
C THR A 155 -6.60 7.49 -15.65
N ILE A 156 -6.09 7.50 -14.44
CA ILE A 156 -6.68 8.20 -13.31
C ILE A 156 -5.79 9.41 -12.99
N GLN A 157 -6.39 10.60 -13.08
CA GLN A 157 -5.76 11.85 -12.71
C GLN A 157 -6.03 12.15 -11.25
N ASP A 158 -4.97 12.30 -10.45
CA ASP A 158 -5.09 12.67 -9.04
C ASP A 158 -5.51 14.13 -8.88
N LEU A 159 -6.37 14.38 -7.90
CA LEU A 159 -6.80 15.72 -7.53
C LEU A 159 -6.34 16.05 -6.09
N PRO A 160 -5.94 17.31 -5.83
CA PRO A 160 -5.53 17.72 -4.49
C PRO A 160 -6.72 17.74 -3.53
N ALA A 161 -6.60 17.00 -2.41
CA ALA A 161 -7.66 16.84 -1.42
C ALA A 161 -8.23 18.18 -0.91
N LYS A 162 -7.40 19.23 -0.77
CA LYS A 162 -7.82 20.57 -0.34
C LYS A 162 -8.89 21.22 -1.21
N TYR A 163 -8.97 20.85 -2.49
CA TYR A 163 -9.94 21.38 -3.47
C TYR A 163 -11.02 20.37 -3.82
N CYS A 164 -11.11 19.30 -3.06
CA CYS A 164 -12.07 18.22 -3.26
C CYS A 164 -12.89 18.02 -1.99
N ARG A 165 -14.12 17.62 -2.16
CA ARG A 165 -14.98 17.13 -1.07
C ARG A 165 -16.03 16.19 -1.62
N SER A 166 -16.63 15.39 -0.77
CA SER A 166 -17.79 14.57 -1.11
C SER A 166 -18.84 14.70 -0.02
N ARG A 167 -20.02 15.16 -0.37
CA ARG A 167 -21.15 15.35 0.55
C ARG A 167 -22.33 14.44 0.23
N PHE A 168 -22.37 13.91 -0.98
CA PHE A 168 -23.49 13.16 -1.50
C PHE A 168 -23.03 11.86 -2.12
N LYS A 169 -23.93 10.88 -2.12
CA LYS A 169 -23.79 9.62 -2.86
C LYS A 169 -24.78 9.55 -3.99
N ASP A 170 -24.42 8.89 -5.07
CA ASP A 170 -25.35 8.60 -6.15
C ASP A 170 -26.27 7.41 -5.80
N PHE A 171 -27.20 7.08 -6.70
CA PHE A 171 -28.12 5.95 -6.52
C PHE A 171 -27.40 4.57 -6.51
N ASN A 172 -26.17 4.51 -6.99
CA ASN A 172 -25.34 3.29 -6.95
C ASN A 172 -24.54 3.16 -5.66
N GLY A 173 -24.68 4.14 -4.74
CA GLY A 173 -23.95 4.20 -3.49
C GLY A 173 -22.53 4.74 -3.61
N LEU A 174 -22.10 5.19 -4.80
CA LEU A 174 -20.80 5.81 -5.02
C LEU A 174 -20.81 7.26 -4.55
N ASN A 175 -19.69 7.69 -4.00
CA ASN A 175 -19.51 9.07 -3.57
C ASN A 175 -19.46 10.01 -4.79
N ILE A 176 -20.15 11.15 -4.70
CA ILE A 176 -20.08 12.21 -5.72
C ILE A 176 -18.94 13.14 -5.33
N LEU A 177 -17.94 13.23 -6.21
CA LEU A 177 -16.84 14.18 -6.06
C LEU A 177 -17.31 15.59 -6.36
N GLU A 178 -17.03 16.55 -5.49
CA GLU A 178 -17.15 17.97 -5.75
C GLU A 178 -15.76 18.59 -5.83
N PHE A 179 -15.46 19.27 -6.95
CA PHE A 179 -14.18 19.92 -7.19
C PHE A 179 -14.30 21.44 -7.17
N ASN A 180 -13.39 22.11 -6.45
CA ASN A 180 -13.40 23.56 -6.33
C ASN A 180 -12.58 24.22 -7.44
N LEU A 181 -13.22 25.03 -8.24
CA LEU A 181 -12.62 25.77 -9.37
C LEU A 181 -11.57 26.80 -8.94
N GLN A 182 -11.55 27.22 -7.67
CA GLN A 182 -10.49 28.08 -7.11
C GLN A 182 -9.10 27.45 -7.22
N TYR A 183 -9.02 26.14 -7.44
CA TYR A 183 -7.77 25.45 -7.75
C TYR A 183 -6.98 26.12 -8.87
N PHE A 184 -7.66 26.60 -9.92
CA PHE A 184 -7.02 27.23 -11.07
C PHE A 184 -6.53 28.66 -10.77
N ASP A 185 -7.05 29.34 -9.75
CA ASP A 185 -6.60 30.68 -9.37
C ASP A 185 -5.19 30.72 -8.77
N ARG A 186 -4.68 29.55 -8.34
CA ARG A 186 -3.28 29.40 -7.90
C ARG A 186 -2.28 29.59 -9.05
N ILE A 187 -2.72 29.43 -10.29
CA ILE A 187 -1.88 29.61 -11.47
C ILE A 187 -1.93 31.10 -11.81
N VAL A 188 -0.87 31.82 -11.50
CA VAL A 188 -0.80 33.27 -11.69
C VAL A 188 -0.80 33.64 -13.17
N ASP A 189 -0.12 32.85 -14.00
CA ASP A 189 -0.07 33.06 -15.45
C ASP A 189 -1.40 32.67 -16.11
N GLN A 190 -2.00 33.62 -16.83
CA GLN A 190 -3.31 33.41 -17.46
C GLN A 190 -3.26 32.37 -18.57
N GLU A 191 -2.22 32.34 -19.41
CA GLU A 191 -2.10 31.38 -20.51
C GLU A 191 -1.98 29.95 -19.97
N LEU A 192 -1.11 29.76 -18.96
CA LEU A 192 -0.94 28.47 -18.28
C LEU A 192 -2.23 28.03 -17.56
N ARG A 193 -3.00 28.98 -17.00
CA ARG A 193 -4.28 28.69 -16.37
C ARG A 193 -5.30 28.18 -17.38
N GLU A 194 -5.40 28.81 -18.54
CA GLU A 194 -6.31 28.39 -19.61
C GLU A 194 -5.90 27.02 -20.18
N GLU A 195 -4.59 26.76 -20.34
CA GLU A 195 -4.09 25.44 -20.73
C GLU A 195 -4.43 24.37 -19.67
N ALA A 196 -4.25 24.71 -18.39
CA ALA A 196 -4.59 23.81 -17.30
C ALA A 196 -6.09 23.46 -17.31
N VAL A 197 -6.96 24.44 -17.48
CA VAL A 197 -8.42 24.21 -17.57
C VAL A 197 -8.78 23.33 -18.77
N LYS A 198 -8.17 23.56 -19.94
CA LYS A 198 -8.40 22.74 -21.14
C LYS A 198 -8.02 21.28 -20.94
N ALA A 199 -7.12 21.01 -20.01
CA ALA A 199 -6.70 19.67 -19.69
C ALA A 199 -7.68 18.92 -18.77
N PHE A 200 -8.68 19.57 -18.22
CA PHE A 200 -9.72 18.94 -17.40
C PHE A 200 -10.95 18.51 -18.23
N PRO A 201 -11.85 17.66 -17.70
CA PRO A 201 -13.07 17.26 -18.39
C PRO A 201 -13.91 18.45 -18.86
N LYS A 202 -14.66 18.26 -19.95
CA LYS A 202 -15.49 19.33 -20.55
C LYS A 202 -16.48 19.96 -19.58
N ILE A 203 -16.96 19.21 -18.59
CA ILE A 203 -17.86 19.72 -17.55
C ILE A 203 -17.16 20.80 -16.72
N ILE A 204 -15.93 20.52 -16.26
CA ILE A 204 -15.13 21.50 -15.49
C ILE A 204 -14.82 22.73 -16.34
N GLN A 205 -14.48 22.54 -17.61
CA GLN A 205 -14.21 23.66 -18.54
C GLN A 205 -15.42 24.58 -18.70
N LYS A 206 -16.61 24.02 -18.85
CA LYS A 206 -17.88 24.79 -18.98
C LYS A 206 -18.20 25.53 -17.69
N GLU A 207 -18.14 24.82 -16.54
CA GLU A 207 -18.47 25.42 -15.25
C GLU A 207 -17.44 26.50 -14.85
N TRP A 208 -16.17 26.34 -15.21
CA TRP A 208 -15.15 27.37 -14.98
C TRP A 208 -15.47 28.68 -15.75
N VAL A 209 -15.90 28.57 -17.01
CA VAL A 209 -16.32 29.76 -17.81
C VAL A 209 -17.55 30.42 -17.20
N LEU A 210 -18.52 29.65 -16.71
CA LEU A 210 -19.72 30.15 -16.05
C LEU A 210 -19.37 30.80 -14.71
N TRP A 211 -18.52 30.18 -13.91
CA TRP A 211 -18.07 30.74 -12.65
C TRP A 211 -17.31 32.05 -12.81
N LYS A 212 -16.41 32.17 -13.78
CA LYS A 212 -15.71 33.43 -14.06
C LYS A 212 -16.66 34.55 -14.53
N LYS A 213 -17.83 34.21 -15.06
CA LYS A 213 -18.91 35.15 -15.40
C LYS A 213 -19.87 35.43 -14.23
N GLY A 214 -19.61 34.85 -13.04
CA GLY A 214 -20.49 34.99 -11.87
C GLY A 214 -21.85 34.29 -11.99
N LYS A 215 -21.97 33.29 -12.89
CA LYS A 215 -23.22 32.56 -13.17
C LYS A 215 -23.29 31.16 -12.58
N ALA A 216 -22.21 30.68 -11.97
CA ALA A 216 -22.11 29.35 -11.34
C ALA A 216 -21.36 29.42 -10.01
N ASP A 217 -21.53 28.41 -9.17
CA ASP A 217 -20.77 28.23 -7.93
C ASP A 217 -19.32 27.84 -8.24
N SER A 218 -18.44 28.02 -7.27
CA SER A 218 -17.04 27.57 -7.34
C SER A 218 -16.90 26.04 -7.24
N TRP A 219 -17.90 25.34 -6.77
CA TRP A 219 -17.91 23.89 -6.61
C TRP A 219 -18.65 23.20 -7.75
N VAL A 220 -17.96 22.28 -8.43
CA VAL A 220 -18.50 21.47 -9.52
C VAL A 220 -18.68 20.03 -9.07
N SER A 221 -19.89 19.51 -9.21
CA SER A 221 -20.20 18.11 -8.92
C SER A 221 -19.79 17.22 -10.08
N LEU A 222 -19.04 16.18 -9.78
CA LEU A 222 -18.53 15.17 -10.71
C LEU A 222 -18.99 13.79 -10.23
N PRO A 223 -20.16 13.31 -10.66
CA PRO A 223 -20.58 11.94 -10.40
C PRO A 223 -19.66 10.92 -11.11
N ALA A 224 -19.71 9.66 -10.71
CA ALA A 224 -18.91 8.59 -11.31
C ALA A 224 -19.14 8.47 -12.83
N ALA A 225 -20.36 8.73 -13.32
CA ALA A 225 -20.68 8.74 -14.75
C ALA A 225 -19.87 9.78 -15.55
N GLU A 226 -19.52 10.91 -14.94
CA GLU A 226 -18.68 11.96 -15.52
C GLU A 226 -17.17 11.75 -15.21
N GLY A 227 -16.83 10.60 -14.64
CA GLY A 227 -15.46 10.21 -14.31
C GLY A 227 -14.96 10.69 -12.96
N GLY A 228 -15.80 11.28 -12.10
CA GLY A 228 -15.42 11.66 -10.74
C GLY A 228 -15.14 10.45 -9.87
N ILE A 229 -14.07 10.51 -9.09
CA ILE A 229 -13.65 9.45 -8.16
C ILE A 229 -13.48 10.07 -6.78
N ASN A 230 -14.19 9.55 -5.81
CA ASN A 230 -13.92 9.77 -4.39
C ASN A 230 -14.03 8.43 -3.67
N PHE A 231 -12.92 7.96 -3.12
CA PHE A 231 -12.89 6.79 -2.25
C PHE A 231 -12.73 7.26 -0.81
N SER A 232 -13.65 6.86 0.05
CA SER A 232 -13.63 7.14 1.49
C SER A 232 -14.34 6.01 2.22
N PHE A 233 -13.88 5.68 3.44
CA PHE A 233 -14.57 4.69 4.29
C PHE A 233 -15.82 5.27 4.96
N VAL A 234 -15.77 6.55 5.28
CA VAL A 234 -16.81 7.26 6.04
C VAL A 234 -17.07 8.63 5.41
N ASN A 235 -18.11 9.30 5.88
CA ASN A 235 -18.46 10.65 5.39
C ASN A 235 -17.39 11.69 5.77
N ASP A 236 -16.72 11.49 6.94
CA ASP A 236 -15.63 12.36 7.38
C ASP A 236 -14.29 11.65 7.14
N PRO A 237 -13.52 12.06 6.13
CA PRO A 237 -12.29 11.39 5.75
C PRO A 237 -11.16 11.72 6.73
N ILE A 238 -10.96 10.86 7.70
CA ILE A 238 -9.88 10.97 8.70
C ILE A 238 -8.73 10.03 8.28
N PRO A 239 -7.47 10.49 8.30
CA PRO A 239 -6.31 9.63 8.06
C PRO A 239 -6.30 8.42 8.98
N LEU A 240 -6.05 7.23 8.43
CA LEU A 240 -6.22 5.97 9.15
C LEU A 240 -5.38 5.88 10.44
N LEU A 241 -4.15 6.33 10.39
CA LEU A 241 -3.19 6.21 11.49
C LEU A 241 -3.02 7.51 12.30
N ILE A 242 -3.90 8.50 12.14
CA ILE A 242 -3.77 9.80 12.80
C ILE A 242 -3.70 9.68 14.33
N ALA A 243 -4.45 8.74 14.90
CA ALA A 243 -4.49 8.51 16.34
C ALA A 243 -3.18 7.96 16.93
N SER A 244 -2.28 7.42 16.10
CA SER A 244 -0.98 6.91 16.53
C SER A 244 0.09 8.00 16.65
N ILE A 245 -0.09 9.13 16.00
CA ILE A 245 0.91 10.20 15.91
C ILE A 245 1.36 10.72 17.28
N PRO A 246 0.49 10.93 18.29
CA PRO A 246 0.94 11.37 19.62
C PRO A 246 1.90 10.38 20.29
N GLU A 247 1.70 9.08 20.13
CA GLU A 247 2.59 8.07 20.71
C GLU A 247 3.93 7.99 19.95
N LEU A 248 3.91 8.15 18.62
CA LEU A 248 5.11 8.26 17.80
C LEU A 248 5.93 9.49 18.23
N LYS A 249 5.27 10.65 18.44
CA LYS A 249 5.96 11.86 18.92
C LYS A 249 6.62 11.65 20.28
N LYS A 250 5.94 10.98 21.22
CA LYS A 250 6.52 10.65 22.53
C LYS A 250 7.77 9.78 22.40
N MET A 251 7.75 8.84 21.44
CA MET A 251 8.91 8.01 21.15
C MET A 251 10.06 8.82 20.56
N ASP A 252 9.79 9.66 19.55
CA ASP A 252 10.80 10.53 18.94
C ASP A 252 11.43 11.47 19.99
N ASP A 253 10.61 12.05 20.88
CA ASP A 253 11.09 12.88 21.97
C ASP A 253 11.88 12.09 23.05
N ALA A 254 11.59 10.81 23.23
CA ALA A 254 12.35 9.94 24.11
C ALA A 254 13.72 9.61 23.50
N ILE A 255 13.78 9.32 22.20
CA ILE A 255 15.04 9.11 21.48
C ILE A 255 15.92 10.35 21.54
N LYS A 256 15.37 11.54 21.23
CA LYS A 256 16.11 12.81 21.31
C LYS A 256 16.66 13.11 22.72
N ARG A 257 15.94 12.68 23.77
CA ARG A 257 16.42 12.81 25.15
C ARG A 257 17.56 11.85 25.45
N GLU A 258 17.52 10.64 24.91
CA GLU A 258 18.58 9.67 25.06
C GLU A 258 19.86 10.10 24.31
N GLU A 259 19.71 10.57 23.07
CA GLU A 259 20.83 11.14 22.30
C GLU A 259 21.52 12.29 23.04
N LYS A 260 20.73 13.23 23.61
CA LYS A 260 21.29 14.32 24.43
C LYS A 260 21.96 13.81 25.69
N ARG A 261 21.46 12.75 26.25
CA ARG A 261 22.08 12.14 27.42
C ARG A 261 23.42 11.48 27.05
N ASP A 262 23.47 10.75 25.93
CA ASP A 262 24.68 10.15 25.39
C ASP A 262 25.71 11.23 25.05
N GLU A 263 25.29 12.37 24.46
CA GLU A 263 26.14 13.54 24.25
C GLU A 263 26.67 14.06 25.57
N ASN A 264 25.82 14.23 26.60
CA ASN A 264 26.24 14.71 27.91
C ASN A 264 27.17 13.72 28.64
N GLU A 265 27.01 12.40 28.40
CA GLU A 265 27.92 11.38 28.96
C GLU A 265 29.32 11.42 28.33
N LEU A 266 29.44 11.93 27.11
CA LEU A 266 30.72 12.14 26.45
C LEU A 266 31.46 13.36 27.04
N TYR A 267 30.72 14.34 27.61
CA TYR A 267 31.34 15.52 28.24
C TYR A 267 31.97 15.12 29.57
N LYS A 268 33.27 15.30 29.65
CA LYS A 268 34.06 15.06 30.87
C LYS A 268 34.43 16.41 31.47
N LEU A 269 34.08 16.63 32.73
CA LEU A 269 34.50 17.81 33.47
C LEU A 269 35.78 17.47 34.23
N LEU A 270 36.89 18.08 33.82
CA LEU A 270 38.16 18.00 34.57
C LEU A 270 38.14 19.04 35.70
N ILE A 271 38.05 18.55 36.93
CA ILE A 271 38.09 19.45 38.11
C ILE A 271 39.52 19.60 38.55
N GLN A 272 40.05 20.79 38.39
CA GLN A 272 41.35 21.17 38.86
C GLN A 272 41.20 21.80 40.25
N ARG A 273 41.69 21.13 41.30
CA ARG A 273 41.62 21.61 42.68
C ARG A 273 42.90 22.30 43.04
N MET A 274 42.78 23.59 43.41
CA MET A 274 43.93 24.38 43.89
C MET A 274 44.08 24.23 45.40
N PRO A 275 45.32 24.03 45.89
CA PRO A 275 45.56 23.85 47.30
C PRO A 275 45.33 25.15 48.08
N ILE A 276 44.74 25.01 49.29
CA ILE A 276 44.52 26.07 50.26
C ILE A 276 45.42 25.78 51.49
N ASP A 277 46.05 26.78 52.05
CA ASP A 277 46.84 26.66 53.25
C ASP A 277 45.98 26.40 54.51
N ASN A 278 46.54 25.86 55.55
CA ASN A 278 45.89 25.54 56.84
C ASN A 278 45.14 26.74 57.48
N LYS A 279 45.36 27.95 57.00
CA LYS A 279 44.67 29.19 57.40
C LYS A 279 43.51 29.59 56.49
N GLY A 280 43.24 28.83 55.44
CA GLY A 280 42.22 29.14 54.45
C GLY A 280 42.67 30.16 53.40
N GLU A 281 43.95 30.46 53.29
CA GLU A 281 44.51 31.38 52.31
C GLU A 281 44.93 30.58 51.05
N LEU A 282 44.85 31.25 49.87
CA LEU A 282 45.30 30.68 48.63
C LEU A 282 46.79 30.49 48.58
N VAL A 283 47.32 29.31 48.26
CA VAL A 283 48.76 29.03 48.15
C VAL A 283 49.36 29.67 46.90
N PHE A 284 48.57 29.89 45.83
CA PHE A 284 48.94 30.51 44.57
C PHE A 284 48.27 31.87 44.44
N GLN A 285 48.92 32.80 43.77
CA GLN A 285 48.30 34.11 43.44
C GLN A 285 47.20 33.85 42.36
N LEU A 286 46.18 34.70 42.34
CA LEU A 286 45.06 34.58 41.47
C LEU A 286 45.47 34.58 39.98
N GLU A 287 46.52 35.31 39.64
CA GLU A 287 47.10 35.37 38.30
C GLU A 287 47.77 34.07 37.90
N GLU A 288 48.50 33.42 38.82
CA GLU A 288 49.13 32.13 38.59
C GLU A 288 48.07 30.98 38.40
N VAL A 289 46.98 31.08 39.16
CA VAL A 289 45.83 30.15 38.99
C VAL A 289 45.17 30.30 37.63
N ALA A 290 45.02 31.53 37.14
CA ALA A 290 44.48 31.83 35.82
C ALA A 290 45.40 31.31 34.71
N ASP A 291 46.73 31.46 34.86
CA ASP A 291 47.70 30.94 33.89
C ASP A 291 47.73 29.40 33.84
N ILE A 292 47.62 28.76 35.01
CA ILE A 292 47.51 27.28 35.06
C ILE A 292 46.22 26.82 34.44
N HIS A 293 45.10 27.51 34.74
CA HIS A 293 43.80 27.16 34.13
C HIS A 293 43.85 27.32 32.60
N SER A 294 44.38 28.45 32.11
CA SER A 294 44.47 28.66 30.64
C SER A 294 45.40 27.67 29.98
N SER A 295 46.52 27.30 30.58
CA SER A 295 47.43 26.27 30.05
C SER A 295 46.78 24.91 29.96
N VAL A 296 45.97 24.50 30.95
CA VAL A 296 45.25 23.22 30.92
C VAL A 296 44.10 23.27 29.93
N ALA A 297 43.38 24.39 29.86
CA ALA A 297 42.35 24.61 28.88
C ALA A 297 42.89 24.58 27.45
N ASP A 298 44.05 25.24 27.20
CA ASP A 298 44.71 25.18 25.89
C ASP A 298 45.21 23.78 25.50
N MET A 299 45.75 23.05 26.47
CA MET A 299 46.15 21.65 26.22
C MET A 299 44.97 20.71 25.87
N LEU A 300 43.78 21.05 26.34
CA LEU A 300 42.55 20.27 26.12
C LEU A 300 41.67 20.84 25.01
N SER A 301 42.05 21.99 24.44
CA SER A 301 41.28 22.66 23.39
C SER A 301 41.06 21.82 22.10
N ASP A 302 41.91 20.82 21.85
CA ASP A 302 41.77 19.88 20.75
C ASP A 302 40.75 18.77 21.04
N ILE A 303 40.19 18.71 22.27
CA ILE A 303 39.23 17.71 22.70
C ILE A 303 37.89 18.39 23.00
N ASP A 304 37.01 18.44 22.02
CA ASP A 304 35.70 19.13 22.10
C ASP A 304 34.75 18.63 23.22
N THR A 305 35.13 17.56 23.94
CA THR A 305 34.28 16.92 24.96
C THR A 305 34.80 17.10 26.39
N VAL A 306 35.82 17.94 26.65
CA VAL A 306 36.40 18.10 27.99
C VAL A 306 36.43 19.59 28.39
N ASP A 307 35.65 19.92 29.42
CA ASP A 307 35.69 21.24 30.04
C ASP A 307 36.57 21.22 31.31
N VAL A 308 37.22 22.33 31.62
CA VAL A 308 38.06 22.47 32.80
C VAL A 308 37.39 23.45 33.80
N LEU A 309 37.12 22.92 34.99
CA LEU A 309 36.65 23.74 36.12
C LEU A 309 37.75 23.85 37.18
N THR A 310 38.25 25.04 37.43
CA THR A 310 39.20 25.29 38.52
C THR A 310 38.46 25.76 39.76
N THR A 311 38.64 25.02 40.87
CA THR A 311 37.99 25.28 42.16
C THR A 311 39.03 25.41 43.28
N PHE A 312 38.65 26.09 44.36
CA PHE A 312 39.46 26.25 45.55
C PHE A 312 38.88 25.41 46.69
N GLY A 313 39.71 24.57 47.33
CA GLY A 313 39.29 23.71 48.42
C GLY A 313 38.60 22.43 47.97
N GLU A 314 38.05 21.71 48.94
CA GLU A 314 37.28 20.48 48.70
C GLU A 314 35.87 20.88 48.19
N THR A 315 35.70 20.82 46.89
CA THR A 315 34.37 20.91 46.26
C THR A 315 33.97 19.54 45.83
N ASP A 316 32.99 18.93 46.50
CA ASP A 316 32.37 17.70 46.03
C ASP A 316 31.38 18.04 44.94
N LEU A 317 31.66 17.62 43.73
CA LEU A 317 30.69 17.52 42.68
C LEU A 317 30.03 16.16 42.81
N GLU A 318 28.80 16.12 43.31
CA GLU A 318 27.96 14.97 43.12
C GLU A 318 27.83 14.74 41.60
N SER A 319 28.25 13.58 41.13
CA SER A 319 28.02 13.21 39.75
C SER A 319 26.51 13.25 39.52
N LEU A 320 26.04 14.06 38.58
CA LEU A 320 24.67 14.09 38.10
C LEU A 320 24.23 12.73 37.47
N GLN A 321 25.13 11.75 37.47
CA GLN A 321 24.93 10.43 36.94
C GLN A 321 24.64 9.44 38.06
N ASP A 322 23.35 9.21 38.26
CA ASP A 322 22.87 8.04 38.97
C ASP A 322 23.08 6.83 38.07
N SER A 323 23.99 5.91 38.44
CA SER A 323 24.25 4.66 37.70
C SER A 323 22.99 3.77 37.60
N SER A 324 21.97 4.02 38.45
CA SER A 324 20.66 3.39 38.38
C SER A 324 19.79 3.94 37.23
N SER A 325 20.15 5.08 36.65
CA SER A 325 19.34 5.75 35.63
C SER A 325 19.48 5.13 34.24
N ALA A 326 20.59 4.44 33.93
CA ALA A 326 20.81 3.84 32.60
C ALA A 326 19.85 2.69 32.31
N SER A 327 19.66 1.76 33.26
CA SER A 327 18.70 0.66 33.06
C SER A 327 17.24 1.16 33.00
N GLN A 328 16.90 2.17 33.81
CA GLN A 328 15.58 2.79 33.79
C GLN A 328 15.30 3.57 32.50
N ALA A 329 16.31 4.12 31.85
CA ALA A 329 16.16 4.83 30.58
C ALA A 329 15.89 3.86 29.43
N THR A 330 16.61 2.76 29.39
CA THR A 330 16.38 1.67 28.43
C THR A 330 14.97 1.10 28.58
N ASP A 331 14.53 0.82 29.82
CA ASP A 331 13.17 0.33 30.11
C ASP A 331 12.09 1.33 29.67
N ARG A 332 12.33 2.65 29.83
CA ARG A 332 11.42 3.70 29.39
C ARG A 332 11.33 3.78 27.86
N LEU A 333 12.48 3.73 27.17
CA LEU A 333 12.53 3.74 25.72
C LEU A 333 11.77 2.53 25.15
N GLU A 334 11.99 1.35 25.71
CA GLU A 334 11.29 0.13 25.32
C GLU A 334 9.78 0.23 25.54
N LYS A 335 9.36 0.84 26.64
CA LYS A 335 7.94 1.13 26.92
C LYS A 335 7.33 2.07 25.88
N TYR A 336 8.00 3.16 25.51
CA TYR A 336 7.51 4.07 24.47
C TYR A 336 7.45 3.39 23.12
N ARG A 337 8.43 2.57 22.79
CA ARG A 337 8.46 1.75 21.59
C ARG A 337 7.29 0.78 21.51
N LYS A 338 7.00 0.06 22.57
CA LYS A 338 5.82 -0.82 22.67
C LYS A 338 4.51 -0.05 22.53
N ASN A 339 4.43 1.13 23.14
CA ASN A 339 3.24 1.98 23.02
C ASN A 339 3.03 2.50 21.60
N SER A 340 4.09 2.94 20.89
CA SER A 340 3.99 3.40 19.50
C SER A 340 3.53 2.27 18.57
N TRP A 341 4.07 1.07 18.72
CA TRP A 341 3.65 -0.08 17.94
C TRP A 341 2.20 -0.52 18.22
N ASN A 342 1.79 -0.49 19.48
CA ASN A 342 0.40 -0.75 19.83
C ASN A 342 -0.57 0.30 19.25
N ALA A 343 -0.15 1.57 19.26
CA ALA A 343 -0.94 2.67 18.69
C ALA A 343 -1.06 2.56 17.15
N LEU A 344 -0.01 2.08 16.47
CA LEU A 344 -0.05 1.75 15.05
C LEU A 344 -0.92 0.52 14.73
N GLY A 345 -1.42 -0.15 15.77
CA GLY A 345 -2.26 -1.35 15.63
C GLY A 345 -1.48 -2.60 15.22
N ARG A 346 -0.16 -2.53 15.26
CA ARG A 346 0.75 -3.63 14.95
C ARG A 346 1.65 -3.83 16.15
N GLY A 347 1.52 -4.97 16.77
CA GLY A 347 2.43 -5.33 17.84
C GLY A 347 3.87 -5.48 17.32
N GLU A 348 4.83 -5.43 18.22
CA GLU A 348 6.25 -5.72 18.04
C GLU A 348 6.55 -6.95 17.15
N ILE A 349 5.57 -7.81 17.02
CA ILE A 349 5.61 -9.14 16.43
C ILE A 349 5.86 -9.14 14.92
N LEU A 350 5.44 -8.10 14.19
CA LEU A 350 5.71 -7.99 12.75
C LEU A 350 7.19 -7.73 12.44
N PHE A 351 7.88 -7.11 13.38
CA PHE A 351 9.28 -6.72 13.24
C PHE A 351 10.22 -7.60 14.07
N ASN A 352 9.66 -8.42 14.97
CA ASN A 352 10.42 -9.33 15.82
C ASN A 352 9.82 -10.75 15.69
N PRO A 353 10.42 -11.65 14.89
CA PRO A 353 9.82 -12.92 14.45
C PRO A 353 9.76 -14.02 15.52
N GLU A 354 9.94 -13.72 16.79
CA GLU A 354 10.00 -14.74 17.86
C GLU A 354 8.67 -15.50 18.08
N ASN A 355 7.52 -14.99 17.59
CA ASN A 355 6.20 -15.62 17.78
C ASN A 355 5.38 -15.72 16.48
N SER A 356 5.59 -16.79 15.71
CA SER A 356 4.93 -17.04 14.42
C SER A 356 3.39 -17.12 14.48
N SER A 357 2.81 -17.58 15.57
CA SER A 357 1.34 -17.70 15.73
C SER A 357 0.65 -16.33 15.84
N THR A 358 1.24 -15.41 16.57
CA THR A 358 0.70 -14.06 16.76
C THR A 358 0.83 -13.23 15.49
N LEU A 359 1.90 -13.45 14.71
CA LEU A 359 2.07 -12.86 13.38
C LEU A 359 0.91 -13.23 12.44
N ALA A 360 0.50 -14.50 12.42
CA ALA A 360 -0.60 -14.97 11.58
C ALA A 360 -1.94 -14.28 11.94
N TYR A 361 -2.21 -14.03 13.22
CA TYR A 361 -3.41 -13.29 13.64
C TYR A 361 -3.37 -11.80 13.23
N GLN A 362 -2.19 -11.18 13.33
CA GLN A 362 -2.03 -9.78 12.91
C GLN A 362 -2.26 -9.63 11.41
N ILE A 363 -1.69 -10.50 10.59
CA ILE A 363 -1.89 -10.51 9.14
C ILE A 363 -3.39 -10.65 8.82
N LYS A 364 -4.11 -11.56 9.48
CA LYS A 364 -5.56 -11.71 9.27
C LYS A 364 -6.36 -10.45 9.62
N LYS A 365 -5.95 -9.70 10.64
CA LYS A 365 -6.56 -8.41 10.98
C LYS A 365 -6.34 -7.38 9.88
N ASP A 366 -5.11 -7.31 9.34
CA ASP A 366 -4.76 -6.41 8.25
C ASP A 366 -5.48 -6.81 6.95
N GLU A 367 -5.63 -8.12 6.69
CA GLU A 367 -6.43 -8.65 5.57
C GLU A 367 -7.91 -8.27 5.70
N ALA A 368 -8.48 -8.23 6.91
CA ALA A 368 -9.86 -7.79 7.10
C ALA A 368 -10.05 -6.30 6.75
N LEU A 369 -9.09 -5.45 7.13
CA LEU A 369 -9.09 -4.04 6.70
C LEU A 369 -8.92 -3.93 5.18
N MET A 370 -8.00 -4.70 4.61
CA MET A 370 -7.78 -4.79 3.16
C MET A 370 -9.07 -5.09 2.41
N ILE A 371 -9.82 -6.10 2.81
CA ILE A 371 -11.08 -6.48 2.16
C ILE A 371 -12.07 -5.30 2.15
N SER A 372 -12.08 -4.46 3.18
CA SER A 372 -13.02 -3.34 3.25
C SER A 372 -12.78 -2.29 2.16
N TYR A 373 -11.52 -1.95 1.86
CA TYR A 373 -11.24 -1.01 0.77
C TYR A 373 -11.26 -1.68 -0.61
N LEU A 374 -10.94 -2.97 -0.73
CA LEU A 374 -11.14 -3.71 -1.98
C LEU A 374 -12.61 -3.71 -2.43
N ASN A 375 -13.56 -3.85 -1.49
CA ASN A 375 -14.98 -3.80 -1.79
C ASN A 375 -15.41 -2.44 -2.39
N VAL A 376 -14.78 -1.34 -1.98
CA VAL A 376 -15.05 0.00 -2.57
C VAL A 376 -14.56 0.06 -4.01
N TYR A 377 -13.36 -0.47 -4.29
CA TYR A 377 -12.83 -0.58 -5.65
C TYR A 377 -13.70 -1.47 -6.53
N GLU A 378 -14.16 -2.61 -6.02
CA GLU A 378 -15.06 -3.51 -6.74
C GLU A 378 -16.37 -2.81 -7.12
N ALA A 379 -16.99 -2.07 -6.19
CA ALA A 379 -18.22 -1.33 -6.46
C ALA A 379 -18.03 -0.27 -7.55
N TRP A 380 -16.93 0.47 -7.51
CA TRP A 380 -16.58 1.48 -8.50
C TRP A 380 -16.30 0.85 -9.88
N MET A 381 -15.50 -0.22 -9.92
CA MET A 381 -15.21 -0.94 -11.17
C MET A 381 -16.47 -1.57 -11.77
N ARG A 382 -17.32 -2.18 -10.95
CA ARG A 382 -18.60 -2.74 -11.39
C ARG A 382 -19.48 -1.70 -12.07
N PHE A 383 -19.53 -0.49 -11.51
CA PHE A 383 -20.26 0.62 -12.12
C PHE A 383 -19.71 0.95 -13.50
N HIS A 384 -18.40 1.19 -13.64
CA HIS A 384 -17.79 1.58 -14.91
C HIS A 384 -17.83 0.49 -15.97
N LEU A 385 -17.66 -0.77 -15.58
CA LEU A 385 -17.77 -1.91 -16.50
C LEU A 385 -19.19 -2.04 -17.05
N ASN A 386 -20.22 -1.86 -16.22
CA ASN A 386 -21.60 -1.94 -16.67
C ASN A 386 -22.01 -0.70 -17.48
N ASP A 387 -21.59 0.50 -17.11
CA ASP A 387 -21.89 1.72 -17.84
C ASP A 387 -21.36 1.65 -19.29
N ARG A 388 -20.15 1.11 -19.48
CA ARG A 388 -19.47 1.11 -20.79
C ARG A 388 -19.71 -0.15 -21.61
N PHE A 389 -19.68 -1.32 -20.97
CA PHE A 389 -19.61 -2.61 -21.65
C PHE A 389 -20.84 -3.49 -21.46
N SER A 390 -21.83 -3.12 -20.63
CA SER A 390 -23.07 -3.90 -20.56
C SER A 390 -23.81 -3.90 -21.90
N ARG A 391 -24.42 -5.01 -22.21
CA ARG A 391 -25.22 -5.21 -23.43
C ARG A 391 -26.49 -5.95 -23.06
N LYS A 392 -27.44 -6.00 -24.00
CA LYS A 392 -28.66 -6.78 -23.81
C LYS A 392 -28.30 -8.24 -23.56
N GLY A 393 -28.59 -8.72 -22.35
CA GLY A 393 -28.25 -10.09 -21.93
C GLY A 393 -26.85 -10.26 -21.32
N LEU A 394 -26.08 -9.19 -21.14
CA LEU A 394 -24.78 -9.22 -20.48
C LEU A 394 -24.69 -8.13 -19.41
N LYS A 395 -24.44 -8.53 -18.18
CA LYS A 395 -23.96 -7.67 -17.10
C LYS A 395 -22.58 -8.15 -16.67
N LEU A 396 -21.78 -7.23 -16.16
CA LEU A 396 -20.42 -7.53 -15.72
C LEU A 396 -20.32 -7.27 -14.22
N ASP A 397 -19.81 -8.24 -13.50
CA ASP A 397 -19.35 -8.05 -12.12
C ASP A 397 -17.84 -8.04 -12.08
N PHE A 398 -17.26 -7.42 -11.05
CA PHE A 398 -15.84 -7.30 -10.87
C PHE A 398 -15.46 -7.75 -9.47
N LYS A 399 -14.47 -8.60 -9.38
CA LYS A 399 -13.96 -9.13 -8.12
C LYS A 399 -12.45 -9.02 -8.06
N ILE A 400 -11.94 -8.47 -6.95
CA ILE A 400 -10.52 -8.50 -6.61
C ILE A 400 -10.33 -9.66 -5.63
N LEU A 401 -9.41 -10.57 -5.95
CA LEU A 401 -9.12 -11.67 -5.05
C LEU A 401 -8.39 -11.14 -3.82
N PRO A 402 -8.71 -11.64 -2.63
CA PRO A 402 -8.03 -11.23 -1.39
C PRO A 402 -6.64 -11.88 -1.27
N THR A 403 -5.90 -11.90 -2.39
CA THR A 403 -4.55 -12.44 -2.46
C THR A 403 -3.55 -11.47 -1.86
N THR A 404 -2.71 -12.00 -0.98
CA THR A 404 -1.56 -11.32 -0.39
C THR A 404 -0.31 -12.17 -0.59
N VAL A 405 0.87 -11.60 -0.38
CA VAL A 405 2.12 -12.37 -0.43
C VAL A 405 2.10 -13.52 0.60
N PHE A 406 1.39 -13.33 1.71
CA PHE A 406 1.35 -14.30 2.82
C PHE A 406 0.38 -15.46 2.58
N ASN A 407 -0.75 -15.22 1.91
CA ASN A 407 -1.81 -16.22 1.71
C ASN A 407 -1.91 -16.76 0.27
N ARG A 408 -1.05 -16.27 -0.64
CA ARG A 408 -1.13 -16.59 -2.07
C ARG A 408 -1.17 -18.09 -2.35
N THR A 409 -0.29 -18.84 -1.71
CA THR A 409 -0.20 -20.29 -1.91
C THR A 409 -1.49 -21.01 -1.49
N ASP A 410 -2.07 -20.62 -0.36
CA ASP A 410 -3.29 -21.23 0.17
C ASP A 410 -4.49 -20.92 -0.73
N ILE A 411 -4.59 -19.68 -1.21
CA ILE A 411 -5.63 -19.25 -2.14
C ILE A 411 -5.49 -19.97 -3.49
N GLN A 412 -4.27 -20.06 -4.04
CA GLN A 412 -4.00 -20.80 -5.26
C GLN A 412 -4.45 -22.27 -5.15
N GLN A 413 -4.07 -22.95 -4.08
CA GLN A 413 -4.46 -24.33 -3.85
C GLN A 413 -5.99 -24.48 -3.72
N SER A 414 -6.64 -23.54 -3.04
CA SER A 414 -8.09 -23.53 -2.87
C SER A 414 -8.82 -23.40 -4.21
N TYR A 415 -8.43 -22.42 -5.04
CA TYR A 415 -9.04 -22.25 -6.38
C TYR A 415 -8.67 -23.37 -7.33
N PHE A 416 -7.46 -23.92 -7.25
CA PHE A 416 -7.07 -25.07 -8.06
C PHE A 416 -7.90 -26.31 -7.72
N ARG A 417 -8.10 -26.60 -6.44
CA ARG A 417 -9.01 -27.66 -5.99
C ARG A 417 -10.45 -27.39 -6.46
N GLY A 418 -10.93 -26.15 -6.32
CA GLY A 418 -12.23 -25.75 -6.84
C GLY A 418 -12.38 -26.04 -8.34
N ALA A 419 -11.36 -25.71 -9.14
CA ALA A 419 -11.37 -25.98 -10.57
C ALA A 419 -11.41 -27.50 -10.90
N GLN A 420 -10.78 -28.34 -10.07
CA GLN A 420 -10.88 -29.81 -10.18
C GLN A 420 -12.32 -30.33 -9.94
N TYR A 421 -13.08 -29.64 -9.07
CA TYR A 421 -14.51 -29.94 -8.82
C TYR A 421 -15.47 -29.26 -9.81
N GLY A 422 -14.94 -28.61 -10.85
CA GLY A 422 -15.78 -28.02 -11.92
C GLY A 422 -16.07 -26.54 -11.73
N TYR A 423 -15.49 -25.86 -10.72
CA TYR A 423 -15.56 -24.40 -10.61
C TYR A 423 -14.72 -23.71 -11.68
N SER A 424 -14.86 -22.39 -11.80
CA SER A 424 -14.21 -21.62 -12.85
C SER A 424 -12.68 -21.76 -12.84
N LYS A 425 -12.11 -22.16 -13.98
CA LYS A 425 -10.66 -22.23 -14.22
C LYS A 425 -10.00 -20.85 -14.25
N MET A 426 -10.78 -19.80 -14.58
CA MET A 426 -10.28 -18.42 -14.65
C MET A 426 -9.81 -17.92 -13.29
N PHE A 427 -10.54 -18.23 -12.22
CA PHE A 427 -10.11 -17.89 -10.86
C PHE A 427 -8.78 -18.55 -10.48
N ALA A 428 -8.57 -19.80 -10.89
CA ALA A 428 -7.32 -20.51 -10.63
C ALA A 428 -6.13 -19.84 -11.35
N GLY A 429 -6.30 -19.45 -12.61
CA GLY A 429 -5.26 -18.75 -13.38
C GLY A 429 -4.94 -17.37 -12.82
N VAL A 430 -5.97 -16.60 -12.46
CA VAL A 430 -5.76 -15.27 -11.86
C VAL A 430 -5.10 -15.38 -10.47
N ALA A 431 -5.47 -16.36 -9.65
CA ALA A 431 -4.80 -16.60 -8.37
C ALA A 431 -3.31 -16.96 -8.54
N MET A 432 -2.90 -17.50 -9.70
CA MET A 432 -1.50 -17.69 -10.07
C MET A 432 -0.80 -16.39 -10.49
N GLY A 433 -1.54 -15.28 -10.62
CA GLY A 433 -1.03 -13.99 -11.07
C GLY A 433 -1.05 -13.81 -12.59
N ILE A 434 -1.76 -14.66 -13.32
CA ILE A 434 -1.96 -14.53 -14.77
C ILE A 434 -3.17 -13.63 -14.99
N ARG A 435 -3.03 -12.53 -15.73
CA ARG A 435 -4.15 -11.65 -16.05
C ARG A 435 -5.20 -12.43 -16.85
N GLN A 436 -6.47 -12.13 -16.61
CA GLN A 436 -7.57 -12.84 -17.25
C GLN A 436 -7.50 -12.78 -18.79
N ARG A 437 -7.13 -11.63 -19.34
CA ARG A 437 -6.97 -11.45 -20.79
C ARG A 437 -5.82 -12.26 -21.36
N ASP A 438 -4.68 -12.28 -20.65
CA ASP A 438 -3.49 -13.04 -21.06
C ASP A 438 -3.78 -14.54 -21.06
N GLN A 439 -4.49 -15.03 -20.04
CA GLN A 439 -4.88 -16.44 -19.97
C GLN A 439 -5.74 -16.84 -21.17
N LEU A 440 -6.75 -16.03 -21.54
CA LEU A 440 -7.60 -16.29 -22.70
C LEU A 440 -6.80 -16.26 -24.00
N SER A 441 -5.97 -15.24 -24.20
CA SER A 441 -5.16 -15.08 -25.40
C SER A 441 -4.14 -16.20 -25.58
N LEU A 442 -3.50 -16.64 -24.48
CA LEU A 442 -2.58 -17.78 -24.51
C LEU A 442 -3.30 -19.08 -24.85
N MET A 443 -4.47 -19.32 -24.25
CA MET A 443 -5.25 -20.52 -24.54
C MET A 443 -5.70 -20.59 -26.00
N ASP A 444 -6.16 -19.47 -26.57
CA ASP A 444 -6.56 -19.38 -27.97
C ASP A 444 -5.34 -19.59 -28.87
N PHE A 445 -4.21 -18.96 -28.58
CA PHE A 445 -2.97 -19.10 -29.33
C PHE A 445 -2.42 -20.53 -29.29
N GLU A 446 -2.40 -21.16 -28.12
CA GLU A 446 -1.90 -22.53 -27.93
C GLU A 446 -2.80 -23.57 -28.61
N ASN A 447 -4.12 -23.43 -28.51
CA ASN A 447 -5.05 -24.43 -29.03
C ASN A 447 -5.38 -24.23 -30.52
N GLU A 448 -5.58 -22.98 -30.97
CA GLU A 448 -6.01 -22.69 -32.34
C GLU A 448 -4.82 -22.52 -33.30
N LEU A 449 -3.77 -21.78 -32.90
CA LEU A 449 -2.67 -21.45 -33.79
C LEU A 449 -1.53 -22.48 -33.72
N LEU A 450 -1.12 -22.87 -32.51
CA LEU A 450 0.00 -23.81 -32.31
C LEU A 450 -0.45 -25.28 -32.31
N ASP A 451 -1.74 -25.56 -32.13
CA ASP A 451 -2.29 -26.90 -32.00
C ASP A 451 -1.54 -27.75 -30.95
N MET A 452 -1.31 -27.15 -29.78
CA MET A 452 -0.53 -27.77 -28.70
C MET A 452 -1.24 -29.01 -28.13
N SER A 453 -2.57 -29.02 -28.16
CA SER A 453 -3.38 -30.16 -27.72
C SER A 453 -3.06 -31.44 -28.47
N THR A 454 -2.69 -31.34 -29.76
CA THR A 454 -2.28 -32.46 -30.60
C THR A 454 -0.79 -32.78 -30.51
N LYS A 455 0.05 -31.72 -30.36
CA LYS A 455 1.50 -31.85 -30.35
C LYS A 455 2.07 -32.22 -28.98
N MET A 456 1.50 -31.66 -27.90
CA MET A 456 1.93 -31.92 -26.52
C MET A 456 0.85 -32.71 -25.78
N LYS A 457 0.82 -34.00 -25.97
CA LYS A 457 -0.03 -34.89 -25.17
C LYS A 457 0.57 -34.99 -23.76
N PRO A 458 -0.20 -34.70 -22.68
CA PRO A 458 0.27 -34.98 -21.33
C PRO A 458 0.67 -36.43 -21.20
N LEU A 459 1.74 -36.72 -20.48
CA LEU A 459 2.10 -38.09 -20.13
C LEU A 459 0.90 -38.69 -19.42
N GLN A 460 0.31 -39.74 -20.05
CA GLN A 460 -0.85 -40.41 -19.50
C GLN A 460 -0.45 -41.02 -18.14
N SER A 461 -1.11 -40.61 -17.08
CA SER A 461 -0.97 -41.30 -15.80
C SER A 461 -1.61 -42.70 -15.98
N SER A 462 -1.08 -43.70 -15.26
CA SER A 462 -1.57 -45.07 -15.28
C SER A 462 -3.08 -45.22 -14.97
N TYR A 463 -3.71 -44.16 -14.48
CA TYR A 463 -5.16 -44.08 -14.24
C TYR A 463 -6.00 -43.64 -15.45
N THR A 464 -5.36 -43.12 -16.51
CA THR A 464 -6.08 -42.60 -17.68
C THR A 464 -6.12 -43.59 -18.85
N THR A 465 -5.50 -44.77 -18.71
CA THR A 465 -5.35 -45.76 -19.79
C THR A 465 -6.59 -46.61 -20.09
N SER A 466 -7.72 -46.40 -19.42
CA SER A 466 -8.90 -47.27 -19.60
C SER A 466 -9.92 -46.84 -20.67
N ASN A 467 -9.69 -45.71 -21.41
CA ASN A 467 -10.74 -45.21 -22.31
C ASN A 467 -10.30 -44.91 -23.77
N SER A 468 -9.19 -45.46 -24.27
CA SER A 468 -8.79 -45.22 -25.66
C SER A 468 -8.62 -46.47 -26.51
N SER A 469 -9.55 -47.43 -26.41
CA SER A 469 -9.65 -48.49 -27.39
C SER A 469 -11.12 -48.90 -27.58
N ASN A 470 -11.86 -48.10 -28.35
CA ASN A 470 -13.00 -48.55 -29.13
C ASN A 470 -13.54 -47.43 -30.05
N GLU A 471 -12.78 -47.06 -31.06
CA GLU A 471 -13.38 -46.60 -32.31
C GLU A 471 -13.78 -47.85 -33.10
N ASN A 472 -14.96 -48.35 -32.82
CA ASN A 472 -15.86 -49.07 -33.74
C ASN A 472 -16.94 -49.78 -32.92
N SER A 473 -18.00 -49.10 -32.63
CA SER A 473 -19.33 -49.69 -32.52
C SER A 473 -20.38 -48.58 -32.45
N LYS A 474 -21.17 -48.51 -33.49
CA LYS A 474 -22.44 -47.77 -33.54
C LYS A 474 -23.40 -48.32 -32.47
N ASN A 475 -24.11 -47.37 -31.85
CA ASN A 475 -25.34 -47.56 -31.07
C ASN A 475 -25.19 -48.20 -29.68
N ASN A 476 -25.19 -47.37 -28.63
CA ASN A 476 -26.27 -47.42 -27.63
C ASN A 476 -26.03 -46.32 -26.57
N GLU A 477 -26.99 -45.42 -26.52
CA GLU A 477 -27.22 -44.54 -25.39
C GLU A 477 -27.42 -45.35 -24.11
N LYS A 478 -26.51 -45.25 -23.16
CA LYS A 478 -26.81 -45.36 -21.73
C LYS A 478 -25.70 -44.65 -20.92
N SER A 479 -26.10 -43.62 -20.30
CA SER A 479 -25.36 -42.84 -19.33
C SER A 479 -24.62 -43.72 -18.31
N ALA A 480 -23.28 -43.65 -18.31
CA ALA A 480 -22.48 -44.16 -17.23
C ALA A 480 -22.43 -43.12 -16.10
N GLN A 481 -23.23 -43.33 -15.10
CA GLN A 481 -23.19 -42.66 -13.83
C GLN A 481 -21.95 -43.14 -13.06
N ASN A 482 -20.88 -42.33 -13.02
CA ASN A 482 -19.75 -42.59 -12.12
C ASN A 482 -20.16 -42.19 -10.71
N THR A 483 -20.64 -43.13 -9.95
CA THR A 483 -20.83 -42.99 -8.51
C THR A 483 -19.52 -43.33 -7.81
N VAL A 484 -18.83 -42.33 -7.30
CA VAL A 484 -17.76 -42.50 -6.30
C VAL A 484 -18.43 -42.75 -4.96
N THR A 485 -18.56 -43.99 -4.55
CA THR A 485 -18.96 -44.33 -3.17
C THR A 485 -17.73 -44.51 -2.32
N SER A 486 -17.55 -43.58 -1.39
CA SER A 486 -16.64 -43.77 -0.28
C SER A 486 -17.27 -44.65 0.78
N GLY A 487 -16.57 -45.68 1.19
CA GLY A 487 -16.75 -46.29 2.51
C GLY A 487 -17.58 -47.53 2.60
N SER A 488 -16.97 -48.54 2.95
CA SER A 488 -17.25 -49.89 3.48
C SER A 488 -16.95 -50.98 2.48
N GLY A 489 -15.89 -51.70 2.80
CA GLY A 489 -15.44 -52.84 2.00
C GLY A 489 -16.49 -53.92 1.90
N LYS A 490 -16.99 -54.04 0.71
CA LYS A 490 -17.42 -55.29 0.07
C LYS A 490 -17.61 -54.98 -1.40
N ASP A 491 -17.02 -55.84 -2.25
CA ASP A 491 -17.09 -55.86 -3.69
C ASP A 491 -16.30 -54.82 -4.49
N LEU A 492 -14.98 -54.93 -4.39
CA LEU A 492 -14.06 -54.60 -5.48
C LEU A 492 -14.07 -55.74 -6.50
N THR A 493 -15.10 -55.82 -7.31
CA THR A 493 -15.03 -56.60 -8.54
C THR A 493 -14.23 -55.81 -9.55
N ASN A 494 -13.00 -56.25 -9.72
CA ASN A 494 -12.15 -56.17 -10.91
C ASN A 494 -12.60 -55.26 -12.03
N THR A 495 -12.12 -54.02 -12.05
CA THR A 495 -11.94 -53.29 -13.30
C THR A 495 -10.75 -52.36 -13.16
N GLY A 496 -9.58 -52.76 -13.64
CA GLY A 496 -8.45 -51.89 -13.94
C GLY A 496 -7.27 -51.87 -12.96
N GLY A 497 -7.12 -52.87 -12.12
CA GLY A 497 -5.89 -53.11 -11.36
C GLY A 497 -5.00 -54.18 -12.01
N ARG A 498 -3.71 -54.18 -11.71
CA ARG A 498 -2.78 -55.25 -12.04
C ARG A 498 -3.46 -56.59 -11.68
N PRO A 499 -3.49 -57.60 -12.56
CA PRO A 499 -4.09 -58.88 -12.22
C PRO A 499 -3.51 -59.40 -10.91
N PRO A 500 -4.35 -59.98 -10.01
CA PRO A 500 -3.86 -60.46 -8.74
C PRO A 500 -2.80 -61.52 -8.97
N LEU A 501 -1.67 -61.39 -8.30
CA LEU A 501 -0.64 -62.42 -8.33
C LEU A 501 -1.22 -63.76 -7.80
N PRO A 502 -0.88 -64.89 -8.43
CA PRO A 502 -1.22 -66.19 -7.90
C PRO A 502 -0.81 -66.29 -6.44
N ASP A 503 -1.58 -67.02 -5.63
CA ASP A 503 -1.38 -67.10 -4.19
C ASP A 503 0.03 -67.61 -3.80
N GLU A 504 0.65 -68.39 -4.63
CA GLU A 504 2.02 -68.88 -4.49
C GLU A 504 3.09 -67.82 -4.65
N GLN A 505 2.79 -66.66 -5.26
CA GLN A 505 3.72 -65.57 -5.48
C GLN A 505 3.45 -64.38 -4.54
N LYS A 506 2.53 -64.49 -3.60
CA LYS A 506 2.25 -63.47 -2.59
C LYS A 506 3.24 -63.58 -1.46
N SER A 507 3.56 -62.46 -0.78
CA SER A 507 4.46 -62.49 0.35
C SER A 507 3.94 -63.42 1.45
N GLU A 508 4.82 -64.04 2.23
CA GLU A 508 4.48 -64.95 3.32
C GLU A 508 3.45 -64.37 4.30
N LYS A 509 3.51 -63.08 4.54
CA LYS A 509 2.55 -62.35 5.41
C LYS A 509 1.16 -62.27 4.81
N THR A 510 1.05 -62.19 3.50
CA THR A 510 -0.23 -62.14 2.78
C THR A 510 -0.83 -63.57 2.67
N GLN A 511 0.01 -64.60 2.48
CA GLN A 511 -0.43 -66.00 2.46
C GLN A 511 -0.95 -66.42 3.85
N ALA A 512 -0.29 -66.02 4.93
CA ALA A 512 -0.73 -66.27 6.31
C ALA A 512 -2.09 -65.62 6.62
N ASN A 513 -2.33 -64.41 6.13
CA ASN A 513 -3.62 -63.72 6.30
C ASN A 513 -4.76 -64.35 5.48
N ILE A 514 -4.46 -64.91 4.31
CA ILE A 514 -5.44 -65.65 3.50
C ILE A 514 -5.79 -66.96 4.19
N ALA A 515 -4.83 -67.70 4.73
CA ALA A 515 -5.03 -68.93 5.47
C ALA A 515 -5.78 -68.73 6.82
N ALA A 516 -5.71 -67.53 7.41
CA ALA A 516 -6.45 -67.21 8.62
C ALA A 516 -7.89 -66.71 8.37
N ALA A 517 -8.22 -66.38 7.14
CA ALA A 517 -9.55 -65.88 6.72
C ALA A 517 -10.44 -66.96 6.07
N GLY A 518 -9.93 -68.17 5.80
CA GLY A 518 -10.68 -69.33 5.35
C GLY A 518 -10.86 -70.30 6.53
#